data_e34d7d02dcf0e0e0f14f8c008f815bd6
#
_entry.id   e34d7d02dcf0e0e0f14f8c008f815bd6
#
_cell.length_a   1.000
_cell.length_b   1.000
_cell.length_c   1.000
_cell.angle_alpha   90.00
_cell.angle_beta   90.00
_cell.angle_gamma   90.00
#
_symmetry.space_group_name_H-M   'P 1'
#
loop_
_entity.id
_entity.type
_entity.pdbx_description
1 polymer ?
#
loop_
_entity_poly.entity_id
_entity_poly.type
_entity_poly.pdbx_seq_one_letter_code
_entity_poly.pdbx_strand_id
1 'polypeptide(L)'
;MANYSPIFHLKSKYRMNEQEFKQRTKTLALRVIKLVSSLPKNTVSEVIGKQLIRSGTSVGANYRAACRARSTADLIAKLRIVEEEADECLYWMELIVEAKLLEITNLRSIMTETNEILAMTVASIKTLVAKNPTANRK
;
A
#
# COMPACT_ATOMS: atom_id res chain seq x y z
N MET A 1 4.04 21.18 20.17
CA MET A 1 3.94 19.75 20.53
C MET A 1 4.53 18.91 19.41
N ALA A 2 5.55 18.15 19.72
CA ALA A 2 6.06 17.17 18.78
C ALA A 2 4.96 16.11 18.54
N ASN A 3 4.53 15.95 17.30
CA ASN A 3 3.61 14.89 16.94
C ASN A 3 4.30 13.54 17.16
N TYR A 4 3.94 12.86 18.25
CA TYR A 4 4.43 11.52 18.50
C TYR A 4 3.86 10.59 17.44
N SER A 5 4.73 10.08 16.58
CA SER A 5 4.37 9.01 15.67
C SER A 5 5.07 7.73 16.08
N PRO A 6 4.33 6.66 16.42
CA PRO A 6 4.93 5.37 16.76
C PRO A 6 5.85 4.81 15.67
N ILE A 7 5.67 5.23 14.43
CA ILE A 7 6.48 4.80 13.28
C ILE A 7 7.92 5.25 13.39
N PHE A 8 8.19 6.43 14.01
CA PHE A 8 9.55 6.94 14.21
C PHE A 8 10.42 6.06 15.11
N HIS A 9 9.83 5.19 15.93
CA HIS A 9 10.57 4.30 16.81
C HIS A 9 10.98 2.97 16.17
N LEU A 10 10.69 2.77 14.89
CA LEU A 10 11.12 1.59 14.15
C LEU A 10 12.63 1.67 13.85
N LYS A 11 13.43 0.98 14.65
CA LYS A 11 14.86 0.75 14.39
C LYS A 11 14.99 -0.43 13.43
N SER A 12 14.91 -0.18 12.15
CA SER A 12 15.03 -1.22 11.15
C SER A 12 15.90 -0.71 9.99
N LYS A 13 16.60 -1.64 9.34
CA LYS A 13 17.29 -1.41 8.07
C LYS A 13 16.34 -0.83 7.00
N TYR A 14 15.05 -1.07 7.16
CA TYR A 14 13.98 -0.60 6.29
C TYR A 14 13.13 0.49 6.94
N ARG A 15 13.73 1.27 7.85
CA ARG A 15 13.01 2.37 8.50
C ARG A 15 12.39 3.28 7.46
N MET A 16 11.05 3.28 7.43
CA MET A 16 10.30 4.21 6.60
C MET A 16 10.36 5.59 7.23
N ASN A 17 10.82 6.58 6.44
CA ASN A 17 10.54 7.96 6.75
C ASN A 17 9.04 8.18 6.49
N GLU A 18 8.31 8.65 7.50
CA GLU A 18 6.86 8.83 7.43
C GLU A 18 6.46 9.74 6.25
N GLN A 19 7.15 10.87 6.06
CA GLN A 19 6.83 11.80 4.98
C GLN A 19 7.13 11.21 3.61
N GLU A 20 8.24 10.51 3.46
CA GLU A 20 8.59 9.83 2.20
C GLU A 20 7.58 8.74 1.86
N PHE A 21 7.15 7.96 2.84
CA PHE A 21 6.20 6.87 2.61
C PHE A 21 4.81 7.41 2.31
N LYS A 22 4.37 8.48 2.97
CA LYS A 22 3.15 9.20 2.60
C LYS A 22 3.20 9.65 1.14
N GLN A 23 4.33 10.21 0.73
CA GLN A 23 4.50 10.66 -0.65
C GLN A 23 4.55 9.50 -1.64
N ARG A 24 5.25 8.41 -1.31
CA ARG A 24 5.32 7.21 -2.17
C ARG A 24 3.94 6.61 -2.39
N THR A 25 3.14 6.46 -1.33
CA THR A 25 1.80 5.88 -1.43
C THR A 25 0.83 6.80 -2.17
N LYS A 26 0.97 8.11 -2.03
CA LYS A 26 0.21 9.08 -2.80
C LYS A 26 0.59 9.04 -4.29
N THR A 27 1.88 8.97 -4.59
CA THR A 27 2.37 8.84 -5.96
C THR A 27 1.87 7.54 -6.59
N LEU A 28 1.84 6.44 -5.83
CA LEU A 28 1.23 5.18 -6.29
C LEU A 28 -0.22 5.39 -6.70
N ALA A 29 -1.01 6.07 -5.88
CA ALA A 29 -2.42 6.36 -6.19
C ALA A 29 -2.57 7.14 -7.51
N LEU A 30 -1.74 8.17 -7.70
CA LEU A 30 -1.75 8.98 -8.93
C LEU A 30 -1.35 8.15 -10.16
N ARG A 31 -0.36 7.27 -10.02
CA ARG A 31 0.07 6.35 -11.09
C ARG A 31 -1.02 5.35 -11.43
N VAL A 32 -1.73 4.84 -10.43
CA VAL A 32 -2.87 3.93 -10.61
C VAL A 32 -3.99 4.63 -11.39
N ILE A 33 -4.33 5.87 -11.03
CA ILE A 33 -5.35 6.65 -11.72
C ILE A 33 -4.97 6.81 -13.20
N LYS A 34 -3.72 7.15 -13.48
CA LYS A 34 -3.21 7.30 -14.84
C LYS A 34 -3.26 5.97 -15.62
N LEU A 35 -2.86 4.89 -14.97
CA LEU A 35 -2.88 3.54 -15.57
C LEU A 35 -4.30 3.13 -15.94
N VAL A 36 -5.25 3.29 -15.04
CA VAL A 36 -6.65 2.93 -15.28
C VAL A 36 -7.24 3.79 -16.42
N SER A 37 -6.85 5.06 -16.49
CA SER A 37 -7.28 5.95 -17.60
C SER A 37 -6.78 5.50 -18.97
N SER A 38 -5.73 4.67 -19.01
CA SER A 38 -5.18 4.12 -20.27
C SER A 38 -5.76 2.76 -20.66
N LEU A 39 -6.62 2.16 -19.83
CA LEU A 39 -7.26 0.87 -20.13
C LEU A 39 -8.22 0.99 -21.34
N PRO A 40 -8.39 -0.09 -22.11
CA PRO A 40 -9.41 -0.14 -23.15
C PRO A 40 -10.80 0.14 -22.59
N LYS A 41 -11.66 0.76 -23.40
CA LYS A 41 -13.04 1.06 -22.99
C LYS A 41 -13.95 -0.14 -23.27
N ASN A 42 -14.06 -1.03 -22.29
CA ASN A 42 -14.94 -2.18 -22.33
C ASN A 42 -15.36 -2.56 -20.91
N THR A 43 -16.35 -3.44 -20.78
CA THR A 43 -16.91 -3.83 -19.47
C THR A 43 -15.85 -4.44 -18.54
N VAL A 44 -14.99 -5.31 -19.05
CA VAL A 44 -13.96 -5.97 -18.24
C VAL A 44 -12.97 -4.94 -17.67
N SER A 45 -12.48 -4.05 -18.53
CA SER A 45 -11.56 -2.98 -18.11
C SER A 45 -12.20 -2.03 -17.11
N GLU A 46 -13.48 -1.73 -17.25
CA GLU A 46 -14.20 -0.88 -16.30
C GLU A 46 -14.28 -1.52 -14.93
N VAL A 47 -14.64 -2.81 -14.83
CA VAL A 47 -14.77 -3.52 -13.57
C VAL A 47 -13.41 -3.64 -12.87
N ILE A 48 -12.40 -4.10 -13.59
CA ILE A 48 -11.04 -4.25 -13.04
C ILE A 48 -10.44 -2.89 -12.68
N GLY A 49 -10.63 -1.89 -13.53
CA GLY A 49 -10.16 -0.52 -13.30
C GLY A 49 -10.73 0.10 -12.03
N LYS A 50 -12.03 -0.09 -11.76
CA LYS A 50 -12.67 0.38 -10.52
C LYS A 50 -12.04 -0.26 -9.28
N GLN A 51 -11.78 -1.57 -9.33
CA GLN A 51 -11.16 -2.28 -8.21
C GLN A 51 -9.72 -1.82 -8.00
N LEU A 52 -8.97 -1.61 -9.07
CA LEU A 52 -7.60 -1.13 -8.98
C LEU A 52 -7.54 0.30 -8.42
N ILE A 53 -8.41 1.21 -8.84
CA ILE A 53 -8.49 2.57 -8.28
C ILE A 53 -8.81 2.48 -6.78
N ARG A 54 -9.80 1.68 -6.40
CA ARG A 54 -10.19 1.52 -4.99
C ARG A 54 -9.02 1.04 -4.14
N SER A 55 -8.38 -0.06 -4.54
CA SER A 55 -7.25 -0.62 -3.77
C SER A 55 -6.03 0.30 -3.82
N GLY A 56 -5.66 0.79 -4.99
CA GLY A 56 -4.48 1.63 -5.16
C GLY A 56 -4.55 2.97 -4.43
N THR A 57 -5.73 3.57 -4.32
CA THR A 57 -5.93 4.81 -3.55
C THR A 57 -6.06 4.53 -2.05
N SER A 58 -6.52 3.35 -1.67
CA SER A 58 -6.67 2.94 -0.27
C SER A 58 -5.34 2.70 0.44
N VAL A 59 -4.27 2.35 -0.28
CA VAL A 59 -2.93 2.15 0.31
C VAL A 59 -2.49 3.42 1.05
N GLY A 60 -2.45 4.54 0.37
CA GLY A 60 -2.03 5.81 0.97
C GLY A 60 -3.01 6.36 1.99
N ALA A 61 -4.32 6.22 1.74
CA ALA A 61 -5.35 6.67 2.67
C ALA A 61 -5.24 5.94 4.01
N ASN A 62 -5.07 4.62 4.00
CA ASN A 62 -4.92 3.82 5.21
C ASN A 62 -3.56 4.04 5.89
N TYR A 63 -2.50 4.28 5.12
CA TYR A 63 -1.20 4.64 5.70
C TYR A 63 -1.28 5.97 6.47
N ARG A 64 -1.95 6.97 5.93
CA ARG A 64 -2.17 8.24 6.64
C ARG A 64 -2.95 8.04 7.94
N ALA A 65 -3.93 7.14 7.93
CA ALA A 65 -4.66 6.77 9.14
C ALA A 65 -3.73 6.06 10.15
N ALA A 66 -2.85 5.18 9.67
CA ALA A 66 -1.86 4.51 10.52
C ALA A 66 -0.94 5.50 11.22
N CYS A 67 -0.53 6.57 10.54
CA CYS A 67 0.32 7.62 11.12
C CYS A 67 -0.34 8.34 12.30
N ARG A 68 -1.67 8.27 12.41
CA ARG A 68 -2.46 8.85 13.50
C ARG A 68 -3.02 7.80 14.46
N ALA A 69 -2.39 6.62 14.48
CA ALA A 69 -2.80 5.53 15.36
C ALA A 69 -2.74 5.94 16.84
N ARG A 70 -3.70 5.47 17.62
CA ARG A 70 -3.87 5.80 19.05
C ARG A 70 -3.05 4.90 19.96
N SER A 71 -2.55 3.78 19.45
CA SER A 71 -1.78 2.79 20.20
C SER A 71 -0.96 1.96 19.22
N THR A 72 -0.02 1.17 19.74
CA THR A 72 0.73 0.23 18.91
C THR A 72 -0.17 -0.83 18.29
N ALA A 73 -1.16 -1.33 19.03
CA ALA A 73 -2.13 -2.31 18.50
C ALA A 73 -2.94 -1.70 17.35
N ASP A 74 -3.38 -0.46 17.49
CA ASP A 74 -4.11 0.27 16.44
C ASP A 74 -3.23 0.50 15.21
N LEU A 75 -1.96 0.86 15.42
CA LEU A 75 -0.98 1.01 14.35
C LEU A 75 -0.80 -0.29 13.56
N ILE A 76 -0.60 -1.41 14.26
CA ILE A 76 -0.46 -2.72 13.63
C ILE A 76 -1.72 -3.06 12.81
N ALA A 77 -2.90 -2.86 13.41
CA ALA A 77 -4.17 -3.13 12.73
C ALA A 77 -4.32 -2.32 11.43
N LYS A 78 -3.97 -1.03 11.47
CA LYS A 78 -4.05 -0.15 10.30
C LYS A 78 -2.99 -0.49 9.24
N LEU A 79 -1.78 -0.85 9.65
CA LEU A 79 -0.74 -1.30 8.71
C LEU A 79 -1.12 -2.62 8.03
N ARG A 80 -1.84 -3.51 8.71
CA ARG A 80 -2.36 -4.73 8.07
C ARG A 80 -3.35 -4.42 6.97
N ILE A 81 -4.15 -3.37 7.11
CA ILE A 81 -5.05 -2.91 6.05
C ILE A 81 -4.23 -2.38 4.86
N VAL A 82 -3.17 -1.62 5.11
CA VAL A 82 -2.24 -1.15 4.06
C VAL A 82 -1.65 -2.35 3.30
N GLU A 83 -1.21 -3.38 4.01
CA GLU A 83 -0.70 -4.62 3.43
C GLU A 83 -1.73 -5.29 2.52
N GLU A 84 -2.95 -5.47 3.01
CA GLU A 84 -4.04 -6.09 2.26
C GLU A 84 -4.36 -5.31 0.98
N GLU A 85 -4.45 -3.99 1.06
CA GLU A 85 -4.76 -3.14 -0.08
C GLU A 85 -3.63 -3.11 -1.12
N ALA A 86 -2.39 -3.12 -0.68
CA ALA A 86 -1.23 -3.19 -1.58
C ALA A 86 -1.19 -4.55 -2.31
N ASP A 87 -1.45 -5.63 -1.60
CA ASP A 87 -1.53 -6.97 -2.19
C ASP A 87 -2.69 -7.07 -3.20
N GLU A 88 -3.85 -6.54 -2.85
CA GLU A 88 -5.00 -6.49 -3.76
C GLU A 88 -4.69 -5.65 -5.01
N CYS A 89 -3.99 -4.55 -4.85
CA CYS A 89 -3.54 -3.72 -5.97
C CYS A 89 -2.68 -4.54 -6.96
N LEU A 90 -1.76 -5.35 -6.45
CA LEU A 90 -0.94 -6.25 -7.27
C LEU A 90 -1.79 -7.28 -8.00
N TYR A 91 -2.78 -7.86 -7.32
CA TYR A 91 -3.69 -8.83 -7.92
C TYR A 91 -4.42 -8.25 -9.15
N TRP A 92 -4.97 -7.04 -9.02
CA TRP A 92 -5.66 -6.40 -10.15
C TRP A 92 -4.69 -6.08 -11.29
N MET A 93 -3.47 -5.66 -10.98
CA MET A 93 -2.44 -5.42 -12.01
C MET A 93 -2.01 -6.70 -12.71
N GLU A 94 -1.88 -7.81 -11.99
CA GLU A 94 -1.61 -9.13 -12.57
C GLU A 94 -2.73 -9.53 -13.55
N LEU A 95 -4.00 -9.33 -13.17
CA LEU A 95 -5.12 -9.63 -14.06
C LEU A 95 -5.09 -8.78 -15.33
N ILE A 96 -4.74 -7.50 -15.21
CA ILE A 96 -4.62 -6.62 -16.39
C ILE A 96 -3.60 -7.17 -17.39
N VAL A 97 -2.45 -7.63 -16.90
CA VAL A 97 -1.39 -8.21 -17.73
C VAL A 97 -1.83 -9.55 -18.32
N GLU A 98 -2.32 -10.45 -17.48
CA GLU A 98 -2.65 -11.83 -17.90
C GLU A 98 -3.88 -11.87 -18.80
N ALA A 99 -4.84 -10.97 -18.62
CA ALA A 99 -5.98 -10.79 -19.53
C ALA A 99 -5.64 -9.96 -20.78
N LYS A 100 -4.39 -9.53 -20.91
CA LYS A 100 -3.89 -8.76 -22.06
C LYS A 100 -4.65 -7.45 -22.31
N LEU A 101 -5.09 -6.80 -21.24
CA LEU A 101 -5.71 -5.48 -21.32
C LEU A 101 -4.67 -4.40 -21.59
N LEU A 102 -3.46 -4.55 -21.05
CA LEU A 102 -2.28 -3.75 -21.31
C LEU A 102 -1.05 -4.66 -21.37
N GLU A 103 0.01 -4.19 -22.01
CA GLU A 103 1.28 -4.90 -22.07
C GLU A 103 2.00 -4.80 -20.71
N ILE A 104 2.75 -5.86 -20.34
CA ILE A 104 3.54 -5.90 -19.09
C ILE A 104 4.51 -4.72 -18.99
N THR A 105 5.05 -4.25 -20.11
CA THR A 105 5.96 -3.11 -20.14
C THR A 105 5.36 -1.84 -19.56
N ASN A 106 4.03 -1.69 -19.64
CA ASN A 106 3.30 -0.55 -19.07
C ASN A 106 3.07 -0.67 -17.57
N LEU A 107 3.21 -1.87 -17.00
CA LEU A 107 2.91 -2.15 -15.59
C LEU A 107 4.14 -2.51 -14.75
N ARG A 108 5.25 -2.91 -15.39
CA ARG A 108 6.42 -3.43 -14.67
C ARG A 108 6.90 -2.48 -13.57
N SER A 109 7.04 -1.20 -13.88
CA SER A 109 7.53 -0.19 -12.94
C SER A 109 6.58 0.00 -11.76
N ILE A 110 5.27 0.14 -12.02
CA ILE A 110 4.29 0.34 -10.95
C ILE A 110 4.09 -0.92 -10.11
N MET A 111 4.19 -2.10 -10.70
CA MET A 111 4.14 -3.37 -9.96
C MET A 111 5.36 -3.51 -9.04
N THR A 112 6.55 -3.13 -9.51
CA THR A 112 7.77 -3.12 -8.69
C THR A 112 7.61 -2.17 -7.51
N GLU A 113 7.12 -0.96 -7.73
CA GLU A 113 6.89 0.02 -6.66
C GLU A 113 5.86 -0.49 -5.64
N THR A 114 4.77 -1.08 -6.11
CA THR A 114 3.75 -1.63 -5.23
C THR A 114 4.31 -2.77 -4.37
N ASN A 115 5.12 -3.64 -4.97
CA ASN A 115 5.80 -4.72 -4.26
C ASN A 115 6.75 -4.20 -3.18
N GLU A 116 7.49 -3.14 -3.46
CA GLU A 116 8.38 -2.51 -2.47
C GLU A 116 7.56 -1.90 -1.30
N ILE A 117 6.47 -1.23 -1.61
CA ILE A 117 5.55 -0.67 -0.60
C ILE A 117 5.00 -1.80 0.29
N LEU A 118 4.57 -2.89 -0.32
CA LEU A 118 4.09 -4.08 0.37
C LEU A 118 5.17 -4.67 1.29
N ALA A 119 6.37 -4.87 0.76
CA ALA A 119 7.49 -5.44 1.52
C ALA A 119 7.88 -4.56 2.71
N MET A 120 7.94 -3.25 2.53
CA MET A 120 8.23 -2.30 3.60
C MET A 120 7.15 -2.32 4.68
N THR A 121 5.89 -2.43 4.30
CA THR A 121 4.75 -2.52 5.22
C THR A 121 4.82 -3.80 6.03
N VAL A 122 5.07 -4.94 5.40
CA VAL A 122 5.23 -6.24 6.07
C VAL A 122 6.40 -6.20 7.06
N ALA A 123 7.54 -5.63 6.66
CA ALA A 123 8.71 -5.50 7.53
C ALA A 123 8.40 -4.64 8.77
N SER A 124 7.68 -3.56 8.58
CA SER A 124 7.25 -2.67 9.69
C SER A 124 6.34 -3.39 10.67
N ILE A 125 5.36 -4.15 10.18
CA ILE A 125 4.45 -4.95 11.00
C ILE A 125 5.26 -5.98 11.81
N LYS A 126 6.15 -6.73 11.18
CA LYS A 126 6.99 -7.72 11.85
C LYS A 126 7.82 -7.11 12.98
N THR A 127 8.42 -5.95 12.74
CA THR A 127 9.21 -5.24 13.75
C THR A 127 8.33 -4.81 14.93
N LEU A 128 7.15 -4.25 14.67
CA LEU A 128 6.22 -3.82 15.71
C LEU A 128 5.70 -5.00 16.53
N VAL A 129 5.33 -6.08 15.89
CA VAL A 129 4.85 -7.31 16.57
C VAL A 129 5.93 -7.90 17.45
N ALA A 130 7.17 -7.99 16.97
CA ALA A 130 8.30 -8.54 17.75
C ALA A 130 8.59 -7.73 19.01
N LYS A 131 8.44 -6.40 18.95
CA LYS A 131 8.68 -5.50 20.09
C LYS A 131 7.48 -5.39 21.04
N ASN A 132 6.29 -5.76 20.59
CA ASN A 132 5.03 -5.57 21.31
C ASN A 132 4.17 -6.84 21.21
N PRO A 133 4.61 -7.98 21.80
CA PRO A 133 3.90 -9.26 21.61
C PRO A 133 2.45 -9.22 22.07
N THR A 134 2.12 -8.43 23.10
CA THR A 134 0.76 -8.30 23.65
C THR A 134 -0.16 -7.48 22.74
N ALA A 135 0.38 -6.52 21.99
CA ALA A 135 -0.39 -5.66 21.10
C ALA A 135 -0.93 -6.41 19.87
N ASN A 136 -0.40 -7.59 19.56
CA ASN A 136 -0.83 -8.43 18.44
C ASN A 136 -1.94 -9.41 18.81
N ARG A 137 -2.26 -9.53 20.08
CA ARG A 137 -3.33 -10.42 20.56
C ARG A 137 -4.68 -9.72 20.37
N LYS A 138 -5.53 -10.33 19.62
CA LYS A 138 -6.96 -10.02 19.58
C LYS A 138 -7.75 -11.20 20.09
#